data_79607dff250b7ef5693aacc40cc7e95b
#
_entry.id   79607dff250b7ef5693aacc40cc7e95b
#
_cell.length_a   1.000
_cell.length_b   1.000
_cell.length_c   1.000
_cell.angle_alpha   90.00
_cell.angle_beta   90.00
_cell.angle_gamma   90.00
#
_symmetry.space_group_name_H-M   'P 1'
#
loop_
_entity.id
_entity.type
_entity.pdbx_description
1 polymer ?
#
loop_
_entity_poly.entity_id
_entity_poly.type
_entity_poly.pdbx_seq_one_letter_code
_entity_poly.pdbx_strand_id
1 'polypeptide(L)'
;MNRHVDLLGTLATLWGALAMLVGVSMLLLAAGALAELLAPVANRVDFAASLTAAVFVLIGVFALVWGGAHIWAAMLLKRRRALGRFLSLGLAIVNLLVLPFGTAFGAYALWVLLRDDSRRLFEPAR
;
A
#
# COMPACT_ATOMS: atom_id res chain seq x y z
N MET A 1 -4.69 -18.56 -16.90
CA MET A 1 -3.90 -17.47 -16.28
C MET A 1 -4.63 -16.14 -16.14
N ASN A 2 -5.51 -15.72 -17.06
CA ASN A 2 -6.24 -14.45 -16.95
C ASN A 2 -6.92 -14.25 -15.58
N ARG A 3 -7.61 -15.28 -15.08
CA ARG A 3 -8.27 -15.24 -13.76
C ARG A 3 -7.32 -14.92 -12.60
N HIS A 4 -6.10 -15.48 -12.60
CA HIS A 4 -5.13 -15.23 -11.53
C HIS A 4 -4.58 -13.81 -11.57
N VAL A 5 -4.36 -13.25 -12.76
CA VAL A 5 -3.94 -11.85 -12.90
C VAL A 5 -5.05 -10.89 -12.47
N ASP A 6 -6.31 -11.20 -12.79
CA ASP A 6 -7.47 -10.40 -12.35
C ASP A 6 -7.69 -10.49 -10.85
N LEU A 7 -7.57 -11.69 -10.27
CA LEU A 7 -7.58 -11.90 -8.81
C LEU A 7 -6.47 -11.11 -8.13
N LEU A 8 -5.24 -11.19 -8.66
CA LEU A 8 -4.12 -10.43 -8.13
C LEU A 8 -4.38 -8.92 -8.16
N GLY A 9 -4.92 -8.42 -9.28
CA GLY A 9 -5.30 -7.01 -9.40
C GLY A 9 -6.38 -6.60 -8.38
N THR A 10 -7.34 -7.48 -8.09
CA THR A 10 -8.38 -7.24 -7.09
C THR A 10 -7.79 -7.27 -5.67
N LEU A 11 -6.97 -8.25 -5.35
CA LEU A 11 -6.28 -8.33 -4.06
C LEU A 11 -5.35 -7.14 -3.83
N ALA A 12 -4.62 -6.70 -4.86
CA ALA A 12 -3.77 -5.50 -4.76
C ALA A 12 -4.60 -4.23 -4.52
N THR A 13 -5.78 -4.12 -5.13
CA THR A 13 -6.71 -3.01 -4.87
C THR A 13 -7.20 -3.02 -3.43
N LEU A 14 -7.62 -4.19 -2.92
CA LEU A 14 -8.08 -4.34 -1.54
C LEU A 14 -6.97 -4.04 -0.54
N TRP A 15 -5.77 -4.56 -0.78
CA TRP A 15 -4.58 -4.30 0.05
C TRP A 15 -4.23 -2.81 0.07
N GLY A 16 -4.24 -2.17 -1.09
CA GLY A 16 -4.02 -0.73 -1.21
C GLY A 16 -5.10 0.09 -0.51
N ALA A 17 -6.37 -0.28 -0.62
CA ALA A 17 -7.47 0.39 0.06
C ALA A 17 -7.36 0.27 1.58
N LEU A 18 -6.99 -0.90 2.10
CA LEU A 18 -6.71 -1.11 3.53
C LEU A 18 -5.56 -0.23 4.01
N ALA A 19 -4.46 -0.17 3.27
CA ALA A 19 -3.33 0.69 3.60
C ALA A 19 -3.73 2.17 3.60
N MET A 20 -4.54 2.62 2.65
CA MET A 20 -5.07 3.99 2.62
C MET A 20 -5.99 4.28 3.80
N LEU A 21 -6.85 3.32 4.19
CA LEU A 21 -7.70 3.47 5.38
C LEU A 21 -6.87 3.65 6.65
N VAL A 22 -5.81 2.84 6.82
CA VAL A 22 -4.85 3.00 7.92
C VAL A 22 -4.18 4.37 7.84
N GLY A 23 -3.76 4.80 6.65
CA GLY A 23 -3.15 6.11 6.45
C GLY A 23 -4.05 7.26 6.88
N VAL A 24 -5.32 7.25 6.46
CA VAL A 24 -6.31 8.27 6.88
C VAL A 24 -6.52 8.23 8.39
N SER A 25 -6.66 7.03 8.98
CA SER A 25 -6.83 6.90 10.43
C SER A 25 -5.65 7.48 11.22
N MET A 26 -4.41 7.24 10.75
CA MET A 26 -3.21 7.80 11.38
C MET A 26 -3.16 9.34 11.28
N LEU A 27 -3.58 9.90 10.14
CA LEU A 27 -3.64 11.36 10.00
C LEU A 27 -4.73 11.99 10.87
N LEU A 28 -5.87 11.33 11.08
CA LEU A 28 -6.89 11.77 12.01
C LEU A 28 -6.39 11.75 13.47
N LEU A 29 -5.65 10.70 13.85
CA LEU A 29 -5.01 10.63 15.17
C LEU A 29 -3.93 11.72 15.33
N ALA A 30 -3.17 12.00 14.29
CA ALA A 30 -2.20 13.10 14.29
C ALA A 30 -2.89 14.46 14.49
N ALA A 31 -4.03 14.69 13.81
CA ALA A 31 -4.83 15.90 13.98
C ALA A 31 -5.36 16.04 15.40
N GLY A 32 -5.81 14.94 16.03
CA GLY A 32 -6.20 14.92 17.43
C GLY A 32 -5.05 15.28 18.38
N ALA A 33 -3.87 14.68 18.18
CA ALA A 33 -2.68 15.00 18.97
C ALA A 33 -2.22 16.47 18.81
N LEU A 34 -2.37 17.04 17.62
CA LEU A 34 -2.09 18.47 17.37
C LEU A 34 -3.13 19.37 18.01
N ALA A 35 -4.41 18.97 18.03
CA ALA A 35 -5.46 19.73 18.69
C ALA A 35 -5.23 19.84 20.20
N GLU A 36 -4.71 18.79 20.83
CA GLU A 36 -4.31 18.80 22.25
C GLU A 36 -3.18 19.81 22.52
N LEU A 37 -2.25 19.99 21.58
CA LEU A 37 -1.18 21.00 21.71
C LEU A 37 -1.71 22.42 21.64
N LEU A 38 -2.82 22.67 20.95
CA LEU A 38 -3.44 23.98 20.81
C LEU A 38 -4.42 24.30 21.94
N ALA A 39 -4.82 23.30 22.74
CA ALA A 39 -5.73 23.50 23.86
C ALA A 39 -5.03 24.22 25.03
N PRO A 40 -5.68 25.20 25.70
CA PRO A 40 -5.08 25.93 26.83
C PRO A 40 -5.15 25.12 28.13
N VAL A 41 -4.32 24.09 28.27
CA VAL A 41 -4.27 23.21 29.45
C VAL A 41 -2.98 23.44 30.25
N ALA A 42 -3.10 23.53 31.58
CA ALA A 42 -2.04 23.96 32.46
C ALA A 42 -0.89 22.94 32.70
N ASN A 43 -1.06 21.68 32.36
CA ASN A 43 -0.05 20.61 32.59
C ASN A 43 0.07 19.71 31.33
N ARG A 44 0.72 20.19 30.29
CA ARG A 44 0.92 19.42 29.08
C ARG A 44 2.28 18.74 29.02
N VAL A 45 2.27 17.55 28.42
CA VAL A 45 3.49 16.89 27.94
C VAL A 45 3.66 17.22 26.45
N ASP A 46 3.97 18.48 26.15
CA ASP A 46 4.03 19.00 24.77
C ASP A 46 5.00 18.20 23.89
N PHE A 47 6.11 17.73 24.46
CA PHE A 47 7.07 16.90 23.73
C PHE A 47 6.47 15.54 23.31
N ALA A 48 5.77 14.86 24.21
CA ALA A 48 5.17 13.56 23.89
C ALA A 48 4.06 13.69 22.84
N ALA A 49 3.21 14.73 22.96
CA ALA A 49 2.14 14.98 22.00
C ALA A 49 2.68 15.35 20.61
N SER A 50 3.72 16.19 20.53
CA SER A 50 4.36 16.55 19.26
C SER A 50 5.08 15.37 18.61
N LEU A 51 5.77 14.55 19.38
CA LEU A 51 6.40 13.33 18.87
C LEU A 51 5.36 12.33 18.35
N THR A 52 4.28 12.14 19.10
CA THR A 52 3.17 11.27 18.69
C THR A 52 2.53 11.76 17.40
N ALA A 53 2.24 13.05 17.28
CA ALA A 53 1.70 13.64 16.05
C ALA A 53 2.66 13.43 14.87
N ALA A 54 3.95 13.67 15.05
CA ALA A 54 4.96 13.49 14.00
C ALA A 54 5.04 12.04 13.51
N VAL A 55 5.03 11.07 14.42
CA VAL A 55 5.05 9.64 14.10
C VAL A 55 3.79 9.25 13.34
N PHE A 56 2.61 9.71 13.79
CA PHE A 56 1.35 9.41 13.09
C PHE A 56 1.28 10.03 11.71
N VAL A 57 1.79 11.26 11.52
CA VAL A 57 1.90 11.88 10.19
C VAL A 57 2.80 11.06 9.29
N LEU A 58 3.99 10.66 9.76
CA LEU A 58 4.93 9.85 8.98
C LEU A 58 4.31 8.52 8.53
N ILE A 59 3.72 7.78 9.47
CA ILE A 59 3.06 6.50 9.18
C ILE A 59 1.87 6.73 8.24
N GLY A 60 1.07 7.75 8.49
CA GLY A 60 -0.10 8.08 7.69
C GLY A 60 0.25 8.40 6.24
N VAL A 61 1.21 9.29 6.03
CA VAL A 61 1.68 9.64 4.67
C VAL A 61 2.29 8.42 3.97
N PHE A 62 3.14 7.66 4.67
CA PHE A 62 3.71 6.44 4.10
C PHE A 62 2.62 5.45 3.69
N ALA A 63 1.63 5.20 4.54
CA ALA A 63 0.54 4.27 4.25
C ALA A 63 -0.34 4.75 3.07
N LEU A 64 -0.57 6.06 2.92
CA LEU A 64 -1.29 6.62 1.78
C LEU A 64 -0.52 6.44 0.48
N VAL A 65 0.78 6.75 0.47
CA VAL A 65 1.64 6.57 -0.72
C VAL A 65 1.73 5.09 -1.09
N TRP A 66 1.93 4.23 -0.10
CA TRP A 66 2.01 2.78 -0.28
C TRP A 66 0.71 2.18 -0.82
N GLY A 67 -0.43 2.57 -0.23
CA GLY A 67 -1.76 2.14 -0.69
C GLY A 67 -2.07 2.64 -2.10
N GLY A 68 -1.76 3.91 -2.39
CA GLY A 68 -1.90 4.50 -3.72
C GLY A 68 -1.07 3.78 -4.77
N ALA A 69 0.18 3.42 -4.45
CA ALA A 69 1.05 2.65 -5.35
C ALA A 69 0.46 1.27 -5.69
N HIS A 70 -0.13 0.56 -4.70
CA HIS A 70 -0.80 -0.72 -4.91
C HIS A 70 -2.04 -0.59 -5.80
N ILE A 71 -2.89 0.42 -5.56
CA ILE A 71 -4.07 0.66 -6.38
C ILE A 71 -3.66 1.03 -7.81
N TRP A 72 -2.65 1.87 -7.98
CA TRP A 72 -2.14 2.23 -9.30
C TRP A 72 -1.58 1.03 -10.05
N ALA A 73 -0.73 0.23 -9.39
CA ALA A 73 -0.21 -1.02 -9.96
C ALA A 73 -1.33 -1.98 -10.35
N ALA A 74 -2.37 -2.13 -9.50
CA ALA A 74 -3.54 -2.94 -9.78
C ALA A 74 -4.32 -2.47 -11.01
N MET A 75 -4.50 -1.16 -11.18
CA MET A 75 -5.15 -0.59 -12.38
C MET A 75 -4.36 -0.88 -13.65
N LEU A 76 -3.03 -0.71 -13.62
CA LEU A 76 -2.16 -1.02 -14.75
C LEU A 76 -2.14 -2.53 -15.07
N LEU A 77 -2.20 -3.36 -14.03
CA LEU A 77 -2.26 -4.81 -14.15
C LEU A 77 -3.56 -5.25 -14.85
N LYS A 78 -4.70 -4.70 -14.43
CA LYS A 78 -6.01 -4.95 -15.06
C LYS A 78 -6.05 -4.47 -16.52
N ARG A 79 -5.33 -3.40 -16.84
CA ARG A 79 -5.17 -2.88 -18.20
C ARG A 79 -4.11 -3.64 -19.03
N ARG A 80 -3.54 -4.71 -18.50
CA ARG A 80 -2.51 -5.54 -19.14
C ARG A 80 -1.29 -4.75 -19.62
N ARG A 81 -0.93 -3.66 -18.93
CA ARG A 81 0.25 -2.88 -19.27
C ARG A 81 1.51 -3.52 -18.66
N ALA A 82 2.59 -3.58 -19.44
CA ALA A 82 3.89 -4.11 -18.99
C ALA A 82 4.39 -3.40 -17.71
N LEU A 83 4.18 -2.07 -17.62
CA LEU A 83 4.52 -1.29 -16.43
C LEU A 83 3.79 -1.81 -15.17
N GLY A 84 2.53 -2.23 -15.29
CA GLY A 84 1.77 -2.81 -14.18
C GLY A 84 2.40 -4.08 -13.64
N ARG A 85 2.93 -4.93 -14.53
CA ARG A 85 3.67 -6.13 -14.14
C ARG A 85 4.94 -5.80 -13.36
N PHE A 86 5.77 -4.87 -13.87
CA PHE A 86 7.02 -4.47 -13.20
C PHE A 86 6.77 -3.82 -11.84
N LEU A 87 5.80 -2.90 -11.75
CA LEU A 87 5.42 -2.28 -10.49
C LEU A 87 4.92 -3.31 -9.48
N SER A 88 4.04 -4.23 -9.92
CA SER A 88 3.50 -5.27 -9.03
C SER A 88 4.59 -6.23 -8.56
N LEU A 89 5.59 -6.55 -9.38
CA LEU A 89 6.75 -7.35 -8.97
C LEU A 89 7.59 -6.61 -7.92
N GLY A 90 7.87 -5.33 -8.12
CA GLY A 90 8.59 -4.52 -7.14
C GLY A 90 7.86 -4.43 -5.80
N LEU A 91 6.56 -4.13 -5.83
CA LEU A 91 5.72 -4.10 -4.62
C LEU A 91 5.62 -5.46 -3.95
N ALA A 92 5.56 -6.57 -4.72
CA ALA A 92 5.52 -7.93 -4.19
C ALA A 92 6.78 -8.26 -3.38
N ILE A 93 7.97 -7.88 -3.88
CA ILE A 93 9.23 -8.09 -3.17
C ILE A 93 9.22 -7.36 -1.83
N VAL A 94 8.79 -6.10 -1.81
CA VAL A 94 8.72 -5.33 -0.55
C VAL A 94 7.65 -5.92 0.39
N ASN A 95 6.52 -6.39 -0.15
CA ASN A 95 5.48 -7.05 0.65
C ASN A 95 5.96 -8.33 1.34
N LEU A 96 6.97 -9.04 0.80
CA LEU A 96 7.56 -10.21 1.48
C LEU A 96 8.10 -9.88 2.87
N LEU A 97 8.48 -8.64 3.12
CA LEU A 97 8.97 -8.16 4.42
C LEU A 97 7.83 -7.86 5.41
N VAL A 98 6.58 -7.78 4.94
CA VAL A 98 5.41 -7.45 5.76
C VAL A 98 4.73 -8.74 6.23
N LEU A 99 5.20 -9.31 7.31
CA LEU A 99 4.69 -10.55 7.89
C LEU A 99 3.36 -10.34 8.64
N PRO A 100 2.45 -11.34 8.60
CA PRO A 100 2.42 -12.53 7.75
C PRO A 100 1.67 -12.31 6.42
N PHE A 101 0.76 -11.33 6.36
CA PHE A 101 -0.17 -11.15 5.22
C PHE A 101 0.51 -10.61 3.97
N GLY A 102 1.43 -9.67 4.13
CA GLY A 102 2.21 -9.12 3.03
C GLY A 102 3.09 -10.18 2.37
N THR A 103 3.69 -11.07 3.17
CA THR A 103 4.50 -12.19 2.67
C THR A 103 3.66 -13.15 1.82
N ALA A 104 2.45 -13.51 2.27
CA ALA A 104 1.56 -14.37 1.51
C ALA A 104 1.10 -13.72 0.19
N PHE A 105 0.74 -12.44 0.24
CA PHE A 105 0.38 -11.66 -0.93
C PHE A 105 1.56 -11.51 -1.91
N GLY A 106 2.75 -11.15 -1.40
CA GLY A 106 3.96 -11.00 -2.19
C GLY A 106 4.38 -12.29 -2.89
N ALA A 107 4.36 -13.42 -2.16
CA ALA A 107 4.67 -14.73 -2.72
C ALA A 107 3.67 -15.14 -3.82
N TYR A 108 2.38 -14.92 -3.60
CA TYR A 108 1.34 -15.18 -4.61
C TYR A 108 1.53 -14.30 -5.84
N ALA A 109 1.82 -13.01 -5.65
CA ALA A 109 2.06 -12.06 -6.74
C ALA A 109 3.27 -12.48 -7.59
N LEU A 110 4.37 -12.86 -6.95
CA LEU A 110 5.57 -13.35 -7.64
C LEU A 110 5.24 -14.61 -8.42
N TRP A 111 4.57 -15.59 -7.80
CA TRP A 111 4.20 -16.82 -8.46
C TRP A 111 3.32 -16.58 -9.71
N VAL A 112 2.32 -15.69 -9.62
CA VAL A 112 1.44 -15.36 -10.77
C VAL A 112 2.22 -14.63 -11.87
N LEU A 113 3.01 -13.61 -11.52
CA LEU A 113 3.63 -12.71 -12.51
C LEU A 113 4.90 -13.25 -13.15
N LEU A 114 5.57 -14.22 -12.52
CA LEU A 114 6.78 -14.85 -13.06
C LEU A 114 6.48 -15.99 -14.03
N ARG A 115 5.26 -16.52 -14.07
CA ARG A 115 4.89 -17.58 -15.03
C ARG A 115 4.88 -17.06 -16.45
N ASP A 116 5.37 -17.89 -17.38
CA ASP A 116 5.48 -17.56 -18.81
C ASP A 116 4.12 -17.25 -19.44
N ASP A 117 3.06 -17.99 -19.04
CA ASP A 117 1.70 -17.72 -19.49
C ASP A 117 1.18 -16.32 -19.10
N SER A 118 1.62 -15.80 -17.93
CA SER A 118 1.30 -14.44 -17.51
C SER A 118 2.11 -13.41 -18.27
N ARG A 119 3.40 -13.69 -18.57
CA ARG A 119 4.26 -12.80 -19.35
C ARG A 119 3.66 -12.47 -20.70
N ARG A 120 3.14 -13.47 -21.42
CA ARG A 120 2.52 -13.32 -22.74
C ARG A 120 1.32 -12.39 -22.74
N LEU A 121 0.61 -12.24 -21.61
CA LEU A 121 -0.53 -11.33 -21.48
C LEU A 121 -0.13 -9.84 -21.49
N PHE A 122 1.14 -9.54 -21.23
CA PHE A 122 1.69 -8.19 -21.16
C PHE A 122 2.60 -7.85 -22.35
N GLU A 123 2.84 -8.80 -23.24
CA GLU A 123 3.59 -8.58 -24.49
C GLU A 123 2.65 -7.96 -25.54
N PRO A 124 3.12 -6.93 -26.28
CA PRO A 124 2.35 -6.39 -27.40
C PRO A 124 2.12 -7.49 -28.45
N ALA A 125 0.88 -7.58 -28.97
CA ALA A 125 0.59 -8.46 -30.09
C ALA A 125 1.55 -8.11 -31.25
N ARG A 126 2.34 -9.08 -31.70
CA ARG A 126 3.19 -8.95 -32.89
C ARG A 126 2.34 -9.08 -34.14
#